data_b376d0a71fef3e405b5794dd04fa34a1
#
_entry.id   b376d0a71fef3e405b5794dd04fa34a1
#
_cell.length_a   1.000
_cell.length_b   1.000
_cell.length_c   1.000
_cell.angle_alpha   90.00
_cell.angle_beta   90.00
_cell.angle_gamma   90.00
#
_symmetry.space_group_name_H-M   'P 1'
#
loop_
_entity.id
_entity.type
_entity.pdbx_description
1 polymer ?
#
loop_
_entity_poly.entity_id
_entity_poly.type
_entity_poly.pdbx_seq_one_letter_code
_entity_poly.pdbx_strand_id
1 'polypeptide(L)'
;NVFSLYFHNDPLSMDGSKTVSDRKNLMNMCYKIIFNSNWSKKRFLEGLENKFVNSNKLAVFFQSAKKNNLNIINHKKNWITFVGKLNNAKGYDIFAKTIKLVLNKYPNWKAKIIGDEKREKIKINHKNVDLLGFLNHEKVLKIFKQTSIAVACSRWEEPFGRTSLEASANGCAVIITNKGGLPETVTNAIILSKLSV
;
A
#
# COMPACT_ATOMS: atom_id res chain seq x y z
N ASN A 1 -22.13 -26.04 -8.08
CA ASN A 1 -21.85 -24.78 -7.38
C ASN A 1 -20.88 -23.94 -8.22
N VAL A 2 -21.25 -22.69 -8.48
CA VAL A 2 -20.41 -21.73 -9.21
C VAL A 2 -19.74 -20.85 -8.17
N PHE A 3 -18.39 -20.76 -8.16
CA PHE A 3 -17.69 -19.88 -7.24
C PHE A 3 -16.69 -18.97 -7.97
N SER A 4 -16.48 -17.80 -7.38
CA SER A 4 -15.50 -16.83 -7.83
C SER A 4 -14.45 -16.62 -6.76
N LEU A 5 -13.20 -16.46 -7.18
CA LEU A 5 -12.06 -16.23 -6.29
C LEU A 5 -11.59 -14.78 -6.41
N TYR A 6 -11.35 -14.11 -5.29
CA TYR A 6 -10.79 -12.77 -5.27
C TYR A 6 -9.40 -12.79 -4.59
N PHE A 7 -8.36 -12.42 -5.33
CA PHE A 7 -7.01 -12.32 -4.83
C PHE A 7 -6.76 -10.96 -4.17
N HIS A 8 -6.47 -10.99 -2.86
CA HIS A 8 -6.03 -9.83 -2.07
C HIS A 8 -4.51 -9.74 -1.93
N ASN A 9 -3.81 -10.86 -2.07
CA ASN A 9 -2.36 -10.99 -1.91
C ASN A 9 -1.69 -11.35 -3.23
N ASP A 10 -0.35 -11.41 -3.25
CA ASP A 10 0.40 -11.91 -4.39
C ASP A 10 0.04 -13.38 -4.64
N PRO A 11 -0.53 -13.72 -5.81
CA PRO A 11 -0.91 -15.09 -6.14
C PRO A 11 0.23 -16.10 -6.06
N LEU A 12 1.48 -15.67 -6.30
CA LEU A 12 2.64 -16.56 -6.26
C LEU A 12 3.17 -16.78 -4.83
N SER A 13 2.66 -16.06 -3.84
CA SER A 13 3.02 -16.24 -2.43
C SER A 13 2.01 -17.07 -1.63
N MET A 14 0.88 -17.46 -2.25
CA MET A 14 -0.23 -18.14 -1.56
C MET A 14 -0.25 -19.63 -1.88
N ASP A 15 -0.49 -20.46 -0.87
CA ASP A 15 -0.73 -21.89 -1.07
C ASP A 15 -1.98 -22.09 -1.93
N GLY A 16 -1.90 -23.04 -2.88
CA GLY A 16 -2.95 -23.30 -3.86
C GLY A 16 -2.93 -22.40 -5.10
N SER A 17 -1.94 -21.49 -5.22
CA SER A 17 -1.74 -20.69 -6.45
C SER A 17 -0.26 -20.44 -6.79
N LYS A 18 0.68 -20.94 -5.99
CA LYS A 18 2.13 -20.74 -6.21
C LYS A 18 2.60 -21.36 -7.51
N THR A 19 2.19 -22.60 -7.79
CA THR A 19 2.65 -23.33 -8.97
C THR A 19 1.80 -23.02 -10.20
N VAL A 20 2.37 -23.26 -11.38
CA VAL A 20 1.63 -23.16 -12.65
C VAL A 20 0.46 -24.16 -12.65
N SER A 21 0.66 -25.36 -12.09
CA SER A 21 -0.38 -26.40 -11.99
C SER A 21 -1.55 -25.94 -11.14
N ASP A 22 -1.28 -25.35 -9.96
CA ASP A 22 -2.33 -24.82 -9.07
C ASP A 22 -3.18 -23.77 -9.80
N ARG A 23 -2.52 -22.83 -10.50
CA ARG A 23 -3.21 -21.77 -11.21
C ARG A 23 -4.03 -22.28 -12.40
N LYS A 24 -3.53 -23.34 -13.12
CA LYS A 24 -4.33 -24.03 -14.14
C LYS A 24 -5.56 -24.68 -13.52
N ASN A 25 -5.43 -25.32 -12.37
CA ASN A 25 -6.57 -25.90 -11.65
C ASN A 25 -7.59 -24.82 -11.25
N LEU A 26 -7.15 -23.69 -10.72
CA LEU A 26 -8.02 -22.57 -10.41
C LEU A 26 -8.76 -22.03 -11.67
N MET A 27 -8.05 -21.94 -12.80
CA MET A 27 -8.68 -21.55 -14.09
C MET A 27 -9.77 -22.52 -14.54
N ASN A 28 -9.62 -23.80 -14.23
CA ASN A 28 -10.64 -24.82 -14.59
C ASN A 28 -11.84 -24.76 -13.62
N MET A 29 -11.58 -24.61 -12.30
CA MET A 29 -12.58 -24.72 -11.25
C MET A 29 -13.40 -23.44 -11.06
N CYS A 30 -12.79 -22.26 -11.20
CA CYS A 30 -13.46 -21.00 -10.92
C CYS A 30 -14.28 -20.51 -12.11
N TYR A 31 -15.45 -19.94 -11.82
CA TYR A 31 -16.24 -19.17 -12.79
C TYR A 31 -15.56 -17.85 -13.12
N LYS A 32 -15.10 -17.12 -12.11
CA LYS A 32 -14.31 -15.89 -12.22
C LYS A 32 -13.13 -15.91 -11.25
N ILE A 33 -12.02 -15.34 -11.68
CA ILE A 33 -10.87 -15.02 -10.84
C ILE A 33 -10.66 -13.52 -10.92
N ILE A 34 -10.75 -12.86 -9.77
CA ILE A 34 -10.75 -11.42 -9.65
C ILE A 34 -9.47 -11.01 -8.91
N PHE A 35 -8.82 -9.96 -9.37
CA PHE A 35 -7.58 -9.43 -8.80
C PHE A 35 -7.81 -8.01 -8.31
N ASN A 36 -7.11 -7.64 -7.23
CA ASN A 36 -7.14 -6.29 -6.68
C ASN A 36 -6.29 -5.27 -7.47
N SER A 37 -5.46 -5.75 -8.42
CA SER A 37 -4.61 -4.91 -9.28
C SER A 37 -4.25 -5.61 -10.58
N ASN A 38 -3.84 -4.85 -11.59
CA ASN A 38 -3.28 -5.40 -12.83
C ASN A 38 -1.95 -6.13 -12.54
N TRP A 39 -1.17 -5.62 -11.57
CA TRP A 39 0.05 -6.30 -11.11
C TRP A 39 -0.26 -7.70 -10.59
N SER A 40 -1.25 -7.86 -9.71
CA SER A 40 -1.64 -9.19 -9.19
C SER A 40 -2.14 -10.12 -10.31
N LYS A 41 -2.90 -9.59 -11.28
CA LYS A 41 -3.31 -10.36 -12.47
C LYS A 41 -2.10 -10.81 -13.28
N LYS A 42 -1.14 -9.91 -13.53
CA LYS A 42 0.11 -10.24 -14.24
C LYS A 42 0.90 -11.33 -13.52
N ARG A 43 1.02 -11.21 -12.20
CA ARG A 43 1.68 -12.24 -11.36
C ARG A 43 1.01 -13.60 -11.48
N PHE A 44 -0.32 -13.65 -11.43
CA PHE A 44 -1.06 -14.90 -11.60
C PHE A 44 -0.80 -15.56 -12.95
N LEU A 45 -0.62 -14.77 -14.00
CA LEU A 45 -0.41 -15.25 -15.37
C LEU A 45 1.04 -15.70 -15.64
N GLU A 46 2.00 -15.41 -14.77
CA GLU A 46 3.41 -15.80 -14.98
C GLU A 46 3.56 -17.31 -15.21
N GLY A 47 4.13 -17.69 -16.37
CA GLY A 47 4.32 -19.07 -16.76
C GLY A 47 3.06 -19.81 -17.23
N LEU A 48 1.91 -19.15 -17.31
CA LEU A 48 0.71 -19.72 -17.92
C LEU A 48 0.74 -19.51 -19.46
N GLU A 49 0.09 -20.42 -20.17
CA GLU A 49 -0.02 -20.38 -21.63
C GLU A 49 -0.87 -19.19 -22.11
N ASN A 50 -0.58 -18.67 -23.30
CA ASN A 50 -1.25 -17.50 -23.89
C ASN A 50 -2.80 -17.62 -23.94
N LYS A 51 -3.33 -18.84 -24.08
CA LYS A 51 -4.79 -19.07 -24.05
C LYS A 51 -5.47 -18.60 -22.77
N PHE A 52 -4.73 -18.54 -21.64
CA PHE A 52 -5.26 -18.07 -20.36
C PHE A 52 -5.23 -16.54 -20.23
N VAL A 53 -4.33 -15.87 -20.94
CA VAL A 53 -4.14 -14.41 -20.84
C VAL A 53 -5.41 -13.64 -21.24
N ASN A 54 -6.06 -14.10 -22.30
CA ASN A 54 -7.28 -13.48 -22.86
C ASN A 54 -8.56 -14.13 -22.34
N SER A 55 -8.48 -14.93 -21.26
CA SER A 55 -9.67 -15.59 -20.72
C SER A 55 -10.64 -14.57 -20.13
N ASN A 56 -11.92 -14.68 -20.51
CA ASN A 56 -13.01 -13.87 -19.94
C ASN A 56 -13.27 -14.19 -18.44
N LYS A 57 -12.64 -15.23 -17.90
CA LYS A 57 -12.69 -15.56 -16.47
C LYS A 57 -11.88 -14.60 -15.59
N LEU A 58 -10.91 -13.88 -16.15
CA LEU A 58 -10.00 -13.02 -15.40
C LEU A 58 -10.49 -11.57 -15.42
N ALA A 59 -10.69 -11.00 -14.24
CA ALA A 59 -11.08 -9.61 -14.07
C ALA A 59 -10.20 -8.89 -13.06
N VAL A 60 -10.00 -7.59 -13.24
CA VAL A 60 -9.39 -6.72 -12.22
C VAL A 60 -10.50 -5.86 -11.62
N PHE A 61 -10.58 -5.86 -10.31
CA PHE A 61 -11.53 -5.04 -9.56
C PHE A 61 -10.78 -4.36 -8.42
N PHE A 62 -10.46 -3.10 -8.59
CA PHE A 62 -9.71 -2.33 -7.60
C PHE A 62 -10.49 -2.20 -6.29
N GLN A 63 -9.77 -2.25 -5.19
CA GLN A 63 -10.35 -1.92 -3.90
C GLN A 63 -10.71 -0.44 -3.86
N SER A 64 -11.76 -0.11 -3.12
CA SER A 64 -12.19 1.28 -2.95
C SER A 64 -11.96 1.76 -1.52
N ALA A 65 -11.89 3.07 -1.36
CA ALA A 65 -11.93 3.75 -0.08
C ALA A 65 -13.06 4.80 -0.09
N LYS A 66 -13.71 4.99 1.05
CA LYS A 66 -14.74 6.01 1.19
C LYS A 66 -14.11 7.39 0.99
N LYS A 67 -14.53 8.10 -0.05
CA LYS A 67 -14.12 9.49 -0.27
C LYS A 67 -14.80 10.40 0.78
N ASN A 68 -14.02 11.21 1.45
CA ASN A 68 -14.55 12.21 2.34
C ASN A 68 -14.90 13.50 1.58
N ASN A 69 -15.83 14.32 2.12
CA ASN A 69 -16.25 15.56 1.50
C ASN A 69 -15.08 16.55 1.35
N LEU A 70 -15.12 17.38 0.31
CA LEU A 70 -14.06 18.31 -0.11
C LEU A 70 -13.64 19.36 0.95
N ASN A 71 -14.43 19.57 1.99
CA ASN A 71 -14.11 20.51 3.09
C ASN A 71 -12.92 20.06 3.98
N ILE A 72 -12.36 18.87 3.72
CA ILE A 72 -11.23 18.33 4.50
C ILE A 72 -9.94 19.12 4.28
N ILE A 73 -9.75 19.75 3.13
CA ILE A 73 -8.50 20.45 2.79
C ILE A 73 -8.20 21.58 3.80
N ASN A 74 -9.23 22.23 4.34
CA ASN A 74 -9.09 23.35 5.30
C ASN A 74 -8.61 22.90 6.70
N HIS A 75 -8.52 21.60 6.96
CA HIS A 75 -8.11 21.05 8.27
C HIS A 75 -6.77 20.32 8.24
N LYS A 76 -6.01 20.44 7.14
CA LYS A 76 -4.71 19.80 7.01
C LYS A 76 -3.69 20.48 7.92
N LYS A 77 -2.92 19.64 8.62
CA LYS A 77 -1.79 20.04 9.45
C LYS A 77 -0.49 19.71 8.73
N ASN A 78 0.58 20.36 9.09
CA ASN A 78 1.92 20.05 8.60
C ASN A 78 2.39 18.67 9.14
N TRP A 79 1.65 17.62 8.79
CA TRP A 79 1.95 16.26 9.19
C TRP A 79 2.39 15.42 8.00
N ILE A 80 3.48 14.68 8.22
CA ILE A 80 3.95 13.62 7.33
C ILE A 80 3.67 12.30 8.03
N THR A 81 2.88 11.43 7.43
CA THR A 81 2.40 10.20 8.09
C THR A 81 2.90 8.97 7.36
N PHE A 82 3.43 8.02 8.13
CA PHE A 82 3.73 6.66 7.73
C PHE A 82 2.79 5.69 8.45
N VAL A 83 2.17 4.77 7.72
CA VAL A 83 1.30 3.73 8.26
C VAL A 83 1.69 2.38 7.69
N GLY A 84 2.08 1.45 8.56
CA GLY A 84 2.44 0.08 8.15
C GLY A 84 3.33 -0.62 9.17
N LYS A 85 3.78 -1.82 8.85
CA LYS A 85 4.79 -2.51 9.66
C LYS A 85 6.07 -1.70 9.68
N LEU A 86 6.66 -1.53 10.88
CA LEU A 86 7.87 -0.71 11.07
C LEU A 86 9.14 -1.49 10.74
N ASN A 87 9.24 -2.00 9.52
CA ASN A 87 10.31 -2.87 9.05
C ASN A 87 10.91 -2.42 7.71
N ASN A 88 12.02 -3.06 7.33
CA ASN A 88 12.75 -2.78 6.10
C ASN A 88 11.92 -3.09 4.85
N ALA A 89 11.07 -4.12 4.87
CA ALA A 89 10.22 -4.46 3.72
C ALA A 89 9.25 -3.33 3.38
N LYS A 90 8.72 -2.64 4.38
CA LYS A 90 7.85 -1.46 4.21
C LYS A 90 8.63 -0.14 4.03
N GLY A 91 9.97 -0.18 4.02
CA GLY A 91 10.83 0.98 3.83
C GLY A 91 10.88 1.91 5.04
N TYR A 92 10.47 1.42 6.22
CA TYR A 92 10.44 2.25 7.43
C TYR A 92 11.84 2.76 7.83
N ASP A 93 12.89 2.00 7.60
CA ASP A 93 14.27 2.41 7.85
C ASP A 93 14.68 3.66 7.05
N ILE A 94 14.33 3.71 5.76
CA ILE A 94 14.56 4.90 4.91
C ILE A 94 13.68 6.05 5.36
N PHE A 95 12.38 5.78 5.59
CA PHE A 95 11.49 6.81 6.11
C PHE A 95 12.04 7.42 7.41
N ALA A 96 12.47 6.60 8.38
CA ALA A 96 13.00 7.05 9.66
C ALA A 96 14.27 7.91 9.53
N LYS A 97 15.17 7.59 8.60
CA LYS A 97 16.36 8.39 8.31
C LYS A 97 15.99 9.71 7.62
N THR A 98 15.20 9.66 6.57
CA THR A 98 14.81 10.82 5.77
C THR A 98 13.98 11.81 6.57
N ILE A 99 13.02 11.32 7.37
CA ILE A 99 12.12 12.21 8.10
C ILE A 99 12.86 13.06 9.15
N LYS A 100 13.94 12.56 9.75
CA LYS A 100 14.79 13.36 10.63
C LYS A 100 15.39 14.56 9.92
N LEU A 101 15.90 14.37 8.72
CA LEU A 101 16.48 15.45 7.90
C LEU A 101 15.40 16.48 7.53
N VAL A 102 14.22 16.00 7.14
CA VAL A 102 13.09 16.87 6.80
C VAL A 102 12.65 17.70 8.02
N LEU A 103 12.50 17.09 9.19
CA LEU A 103 12.04 17.77 10.39
C LEU A 103 13.07 18.75 10.98
N ASN A 104 14.37 18.49 10.77
CA ASN A 104 15.44 19.45 11.11
C ASN A 104 15.37 20.69 10.21
N LYS A 105 15.09 20.51 8.92
CA LYS A 105 14.98 21.61 7.94
C LYS A 105 13.66 22.37 8.08
N TYR A 106 12.58 21.67 8.45
CA TYR A 106 11.22 22.22 8.56
C TYR A 106 10.63 21.97 9.95
N PRO A 107 11.05 22.74 10.98
CA PRO A 107 10.71 22.46 12.38
C PRO A 107 9.24 22.67 12.74
N ASN A 108 8.45 23.29 11.87
CA ASN A 108 7.00 23.44 12.00
C ASN A 108 6.21 22.22 11.49
N TRP A 109 6.89 21.20 10.94
CA TRP A 109 6.30 19.91 10.57
C TRP A 109 6.43 18.88 11.68
N LYS A 110 5.53 17.88 11.66
CA LYS A 110 5.56 16.71 12.54
C LYS A 110 5.42 15.43 11.75
N ALA A 111 6.07 14.37 12.20
CA ALA A 111 5.84 13.04 11.67
C ALA A 111 4.88 12.24 12.57
N LYS A 112 3.91 11.57 11.97
CA LYS A 112 3.02 10.62 12.62
C LYS A 112 3.37 9.22 12.11
N ILE A 113 3.84 8.34 12.99
CA ILE A 113 4.24 6.98 12.65
C ILE A 113 3.27 6.01 13.32
N ILE A 114 2.58 5.22 12.50
CA ILE A 114 1.54 4.30 12.94
C ILE A 114 1.89 2.90 12.48
N GLY A 115 1.92 1.98 13.42
CA GLY A 115 2.25 0.58 13.23
C GLY A 115 3.21 0.05 14.28
N ASP A 116 3.53 -1.20 14.15
CA ASP A 116 4.50 -1.88 15.01
C ASP A 116 5.31 -2.93 14.21
N GLU A 117 6.39 -3.39 14.80
CA GLU A 117 7.14 -4.56 14.37
C GLU A 117 7.99 -5.06 15.53
N LYS A 118 7.72 -6.28 15.97
CA LYS A 118 8.42 -6.87 17.11
C LYS A 118 9.81 -7.41 16.75
N ARG A 119 10.02 -7.80 15.50
CA ARG A 119 11.25 -8.45 15.02
C ARG A 119 12.33 -7.46 14.61
N GLU A 120 11.96 -6.28 14.15
CA GLU A 120 12.89 -5.23 13.72
C GLU A 120 12.72 -4.00 14.63
N LYS A 121 13.79 -3.60 15.33
CA LYS A 121 13.76 -2.45 16.26
C LYS A 121 14.43 -1.23 15.64
N ILE A 122 13.81 -0.63 14.63
CA ILE A 122 14.30 0.60 14.02
C ILE A 122 13.88 1.78 14.91
N LYS A 123 14.84 2.33 15.66
CA LYS A 123 14.61 3.46 16.56
C LYS A 123 14.64 4.79 15.81
N ILE A 124 13.70 5.66 16.11
CA ILE A 124 13.70 7.05 15.72
C ILE A 124 13.57 7.92 16.97
N ASN A 125 14.47 8.90 17.11
CA ASN A 125 14.41 9.89 18.17
C ASN A 125 14.48 11.29 17.56
N HIS A 126 13.38 12.04 17.68
CA HIS A 126 13.28 13.43 17.25
C HIS A 126 12.05 14.07 17.93
N LYS A 127 12.17 15.31 18.43
CA LYS A 127 11.11 16.01 19.20
C LYS A 127 9.78 16.17 18.44
N ASN A 128 9.82 16.21 17.12
CA ASN A 128 8.64 16.36 16.26
C ASN A 128 8.14 15.01 15.67
N VAL A 129 8.54 13.88 16.24
CA VAL A 129 8.07 12.56 15.84
C VAL A 129 7.15 11.99 16.91
N ASP A 130 5.93 11.67 16.52
CA ASP A 130 4.97 10.94 17.34
C ASP A 130 4.92 9.48 16.85
N LEU A 131 5.47 8.56 17.64
CA LEU A 131 5.36 7.13 17.41
C LEU A 131 4.11 6.62 18.12
N LEU A 132 3.05 6.30 17.36
CA LEU A 132 1.70 6.05 17.87
C LEU A 132 1.38 4.56 18.09
N GLY A 133 2.30 3.67 17.71
CA GLY A 133 2.08 2.23 17.79
C GLY A 133 0.96 1.76 16.84
N PHE A 134 0.43 0.57 17.09
CA PHE A 134 -0.70 0.05 16.34
C PHE A 134 -1.98 0.81 16.68
N LEU A 135 -2.68 1.28 15.65
CA LEU A 135 -3.99 1.92 15.79
C LEU A 135 -5.05 1.16 14.97
N ASN A 136 -6.28 1.18 15.45
CA ASN A 136 -7.41 0.66 14.66
C ASN A 136 -7.67 1.55 13.44
N HIS A 137 -8.37 0.97 12.45
CA HIS A 137 -8.60 1.61 11.15
C HIS A 137 -9.26 3.00 11.25
N GLU A 138 -10.27 3.15 12.12
CA GLU A 138 -10.95 4.44 12.29
C GLU A 138 -10.02 5.56 12.78
N LYS A 139 -9.12 5.23 13.73
CA LYS A 139 -8.12 6.20 14.24
C LYS A 139 -7.12 6.58 13.14
N VAL A 140 -6.71 5.61 12.32
CA VAL A 140 -5.83 5.87 11.16
C VAL A 140 -6.51 6.86 10.20
N LEU A 141 -7.78 6.62 9.84
CA LEU A 141 -8.52 7.53 8.95
C LEU A 141 -8.69 8.94 9.55
N LYS A 142 -8.92 9.05 10.88
CA LYS A 142 -8.96 10.36 11.57
C LYS A 142 -7.63 11.11 11.47
N ILE A 143 -6.50 10.41 11.52
CA ILE A 143 -5.17 11.01 11.34
C ILE A 143 -4.98 11.42 9.88
N PHE A 144 -5.33 10.58 8.90
CA PHE A 144 -5.24 10.94 7.49
C PHE A 144 -6.04 12.19 7.13
N LYS A 145 -7.22 12.40 7.73
CA LYS A 145 -8.00 13.64 7.55
C LYS A 145 -7.21 14.90 7.87
N GLN A 146 -6.27 14.85 8.81
CA GLN A 146 -5.45 15.97 9.24
C GLN A 146 -4.04 15.94 8.61
N THR A 147 -3.64 14.87 7.96
CA THR A 147 -2.32 14.67 7.37
C THR A 147 -2.21 15.39 6.03
N SER A 148 -1.15 16.17 5.83
CA SER A 148 -0.84 16.78 4.53
C SER A 148 -0.17 15.79 3.59
N ILE A 149 0.83 15.03 4.06
CA ILE A 149 1.62 14.12 3.24
C ILE A 149 1.60 12.71 3.85
N ALA A 150 1.23 11.72 3.07
CA ALA A 150 1.34 10.31 3.43
C ALA A 150 2.42 9.62 2.61
N VAL A 151 3.22 8.75 3.25
CA VAL A 151 4.35 8.07 2.60
C VAL A 151 4.19 6.56 2.71
N ALA A 152 4.23 5.87 1.57
CA ALA A 152 4.24 4.42 1.45
C ALA A 152 5.45 3.98 0.61
N CYS A 153 6.62 3.96 1.24
CA CYS A 153 7.92 3.71 0.60
C CYS A 153 8.33 2.23 0.65
N SER A 154 7.41 1.32 0.36
CA SER A 154 7.65 -0.12 0.40
C SER A 154 8.76 -0.56 -0.57
N ARG A 155 9.64 -1.47 -0.11
CA ARG A 155 10.51 -2.27 -0.98
C ARG A 155 9.83 -3.55 -1.43
N TRP A 156 8.83 -3.99 -0.67
CA TRP A 156 8.02 -5.14 -0.97
C TRP A 156 7.09 -4.85 -2.15
N GLU A 157 6.92 -5.82 -3.01
CA GLU A 157 5.94 -5.76 -4.10
C GLU A 157 4.52 -5.84 -3.49
N GLU A 158 3.90 -4.70 -3.32
CA GLU A 158 2.56 -4.61 -2.73
C GLU A 158 1.51 -5.14 -3.71
N PRO A 159 0.64 -6.06 -3.33
CA PRO A 159 -0.42 -6.52 -4.23
C PRO A 159 -1.37 -5.40 -4.65
N PHE A 160 -1.59 -4.40 -3.79
CA PHE A 160 -2.38 -3.20 -4.08
C PHE A 160 -1.85 -1.97 -3.33
N GLY A 161 -2.04 -1.88 -1.99
CA GLY A 161 -1.61 -0.75 -1.19
C GLY A 161 -2.76 0.10 -0.65
N ARG A 162 -3.63 -0.52 0.14
CA ARG A 162 -4.80 0.17 0.75
C ARG A 162 -4.45 1.45 1.50
N THR A 163 -3.31 1.48 2.16
CA THR A 163 -2.87 2.64 2.95
C THR A 163 -2.73 3.90 2.10
N SER A 164 -2.12 3.79 0.90
CA SER A 164 -1.97 4.91 -0.03
C SER A 164 -3.32 5.35 -0.60
N LEU A 165 -4.20 4.41 -0.95
CA LEU A 165 -5.56 4.69 -1.38
C LEU A 165 -6.36 5.44 -0.31
N GLU A 166 -6.34 4.96 0.93
CA GLU A 166 -7.05 5.56 2.05
C GLU A 166 -6.51 6.96 2.38
N ALA A 167 -5.20 7.15 2.34
CA ALA A 167 -4.58 8.46 2.51
C ALA A 167 -5.04 9.45 1.43
N SER A 168 -5.01 9.04 0.16
CA SER A 168 -5.48 9.86 -0.96
C SER A 168 -6.97 10.19 -0.83
N ALA A 169 -7.82 9.21 -0.51
CA ALA A 169 -9.27 9.41 -0.30
C ALA A 169 -9.57 10.37 0.87
N ASN A 170 -8.62 10.55 1.79
CA ASN A 170 -8.68 11.53 2.87
C ASN A 170 -7.93 12.82 2.55
N GLY A 171 -7.58 13.09 1.28
CA GLY A 171 -7.00 14.34 0.82
C GLY A 171 -5.53 14.55 1.18
N CYS A 172 -4.77 13.48 1.43
CA CYS A 172 -3.32 13.58 1.58
C CYS A 172 -2.65 13.67 0.20
N ALA A 173 -1.59 14.46 0.07
CA ALA A 173 -0.60 14.24 -0.97
C ALA A 173 0.12 12.92 -0.68
N VAL A 174 0.30 12.05 -1.68
CA VAL A 174 0.80 10.70 -1.45
C VAL A 174 2.13 10.49 -2.16
N ILE A 175 3.11 9.99 -1.43
CA ILE A 175 4.42 9.58 -1.97
C ILE A 175 4.49 8.06 -1.86
N ILE A 176 4.74 7.39 -2.98
CA ILE A 176 4.80 5.93 -3.07
C ILE A 176 6.06 5.48 -3.81
N THR A 177 6.43 4.23 -3.63
CA THR A 177 7.42 3.57 -4.50
C THR A 177 6.76 2.89 -5.69
N ASN A 178 7.52 2.68 -6.76
CA ASN A 178 7.09 1.89 -7.92
C ASN A 178 7.21 0.39 -7.61
N LYS A 179 6.37 -0.12 -6.67
CA LYS A 179 6.41 -1.51 -6.20
C LYS A 179 5.04 -2.17 -6.26
N GLY A 180 4.97 -3.26 -7.03
CA GLY A 180 3.74 -4.03 -7.17
C GLY A 180 2.58 -3.22 -7.74
N GLY A 181 1.43 -3.35 -7.10
CA GLY A 181 0.20 -2.61 -7.41
C GLY A 181 0.11 -1.22 -6.78
N LEU A 182 1.14 -0.74 -6.03
CA LEU A 182 1.11 0.60 -5.42
C LEU A 182 0.80 1.72 -6.43
N PRO A 183 1.45 1.78 -7.62
CA PRO A 183 1.16 2.80 -8.62
C PRO A 183 -0.29 2.81 -9.13
N GLU A 184 -1.00 1.71 -8.96
CA GLU A 184 -2.40 1.59 -9.39
C GLU A 184 -3.41 2.16 -8.37
N THR A 185 -2.94 2.56 -7.17
CA THR A 185 -3.81 2.98 -6.07
C THR A 185 -4.15 4.46 -6.06
N VAL A 186 -3.28 5.30 -6.63
CA VAL A 186 -3.40 6.77 -6.57
C VAL A 186 -2.98 7.40 -7.90
N THR A 187 -3.88 8.15 -8.52
CA THR A 187 -3.66 8.76 -9.84
C THR A 187 -2.61 9.88 -9.84
N ASN A 188 -2.50 10.65 -8.76
CA ASN A 188 -1.64 11.84 -8.66
C ASN A 188 -0.57 11.69 -7.56
N ALA A 189 -0.06 10.48 -7.36
CA ALA A 189 1.02 10.24 -6.40
C ALA A 189 2.38 10.67 -6.96
N ILE A 190 3.28 11.08 -6.06
CA ILE A 190 4.71 11.16 -6.38
C ILE A 190 5.27 9.74 -6.30
N ILE A 191 5.71 9.21 -7.44
CA ILE A 191 6.23 7.84 -7.55
C ILE A 191 7.76 7.88 -7.50
N LEU A 192 8.35 7.27 -6.48
CA LEU A 192 9.79 7.14 -6.30
C LEU A 192 10.30 5.92 -7.09
N SER A 193 11.19 6.16 -8.05
CA SER A 193 11.84 5.09 -8.83
C SER A 193 12.97 4.40 -8.05
N LYS A 194 13.62 5.12 -7.14
CA LYS A 194 14.70 4.62 -6.27
C LYS A 194 14.46 5.08 -4.84
N LEU A 195 14.88 4.25 -3.89
CA LEU A 195 14.91 4.56 -2.47
C LEU A 195 16.35 4.81 -2.05
N SER A 196 16.69 6.08 -1.85
CA SER A 196 17.94 6.54 -1.24
C SER A 196 17.64 7.67 -0.25
N VAL A 197 18.52 7.84 0.72
CA VAL A 197 18.51 9.00 1.64
C VAL A 197 19.32 10.12 1.03
#